data_59313363fa35c5df47209c507e38a775
#
_entry.id   59313363fa35c5df47209c507e38a775
#
_cell.length_a   1.000
_cell.length_b   1.000
_cell.length_c   1.000
_cell.angle_alpha   90.00
_cell.angle_beta   90.00
_cell.angle_gamma   90.00
#
_symmetry.space_group_name_H-M   'P 1'
#
loop_
_entity.id
_entity.type
_entity.pdbx_description
1 polymer ?
#
loop_
_entity_poly.entity_id
_entity_poly.type
_entity_poly.pdbx_seq_one_letter_code
_entity_poly.pdbx_strand_id
1 'polypeptide(L)'
;MSLQLAPKPNQEFDKALDAFIEAAGKISANMLGMVNKVGGQIYALLFLSRKPLSLDEIAEILKISKSNISINIRLLEDTKLVRKVWVKGTRKDYYEATRENPRHILKDFFDRIRQGIDESIRIINKCRKQFEAVDGKDTERKEDVEFIINQFDLLAIFYAAASQIFEDFYQGRNVDIELLRRAILE
;
A
#
# COMPACT_ATOMS: atom_id res chain seq x y z
N MET A 1 -12.31 -25.33 -41.14
CA MET A 1 -11.22 -25.05 -40.21
C MET A 1 -10.94 -23.56 -40.32
N SER A 2 -11.65 -22.75 -39.54
CA SER A 2 -11.58 -21.27 -39.62
C SER A 2 -10.42 -20.79 -38.78
N LEU A 3 -9.42 -20.24 -39.47
CA LEU A 3 -8.35 -19.46 -38.83
C LEU A 3 -8.99 -18.27 -38.08
N GLN A 4 -8.98 -18.34 -36.73
CA GLN A 4 -9.24 -17.15 -35.93
C GLN A 4 -8.05 -16.20 -36.12
N LEU A 5 -8.20 -15.26 -37.04
CA LEU A 5 -7.32 -14.11 -37.20
C LEU A 5 -7.32 -13.35 -35.84
N ALA A 6 -6.14 -13.12 -35.28
CA ALA A 6 -5.97 -12.23 -34.17
C ALA A 6 -6.64 -10.87 -34.50
N PRO A 7 -7.35 -10.24 -33.56
CA PRO A 7 -7.99 -8.96 -33.85
C PRO A 7 -6.93 -7.95 -34.27
N LYS A 8 -7.27 -7.17 -35.31
CA LYS A 8 -6.39 -6.09 -35.82
C LYS A 8 -6.04 -5.15 -34.63
N PRO A 9 -4.78 -4.70 -34.53
CA PRO A 9 -4.39 -3.75 -33.49
C PRO A 9 -5.25 -2.48 -33.65
N ASN A 10 -5.99 -2.17 -32.57
CA ASN A 10 -6.78 -0.94 -32.50
C ASN A 10 -5.96 0.09 -31.71
N GLN A 11 -5.34 1.01 -32.41
CA GLN A 11 -4.47 2.05 -31.82
C GLN A 11 -5.16 2.89 -30.75
N GLU A 12 -6.46 3.12 -30.86
CA GLU A 12 -7.23 3.87 -29.83
C GLU A 12 -7.43 3.04 -28.57
N PHE A 13 -7.70 1.75 -28.72
CA PHE A 13 -7.81 0.83 -27.59
C PHE A 13 -6.48 0.70 -26.85
N ASP A 14 -5.38 0.52 -27.59
CA ASP A 14 -4.04 0.38 -26.99
C ASP A 14 -3.63 1.66 -26.26
N LYS A 15 -3.89 2.84 -26.85
CA LYS A 15 -3.66 4.13 -26.17
C LYS A 15 -4.50 4.31 -24.92
N ALA A 16 -5.76 3.91 -24.93
CA ALA A 16 -6.64 4.00 -23.78
C ALA A 16 -6.17 3.06 -22.66
N LEU A 17 -5.72 1.85 -23.01
CA LEU A 17 -5.16 0.89 -22.08
C LEU A 17 -3.88 1.41 -21.43
N ASP A 18 -2.94 1.93 -22.21
CA ASP A 18 -1.69 2.50 -21.71
C ASP A 18 -1.95 3.70 -20.79
N ALA A 19 -2.87 4.59 -21.17
CA ALA A 19 -3.27 5.74 -20.36
C ALA A 19 -3.87 5.30 -19.01
N PHE A 20 -4.71 4.27 -19.00
CA PHE A 20 -5.28 3.73 -17.78
C PHE A 20 -4.21 3.10 -16.87
N ILE A 21 -3.29 2.30 -17.44
CA ILE A 21 -2.20 1.68 -16.69
C ILE A 21 -1.30 2.76 -16.04
N GLU A 22 -0.99 3.82 -16.77
CA GLU A 22 -0.22 4.94 -16.21
C GLU A 22 -0.97 5.67 -15.10
N ALA A 23 -2.26 5.95 -15.32
CA ALA A 23 -3.12 6.59 -14.33
C ALA A 23 -3.25 5.73 -13.04
N ALA A 24 -3.41 4.42 -13.18
CA ALA A 24 -3.47 3.49 -12.06
C ALA A 24 -2.17 3.51 -11.23
N GLY A 25 -1.00 3.65 -11.88
CA GLY A 25 0.26 3.84 -11.18
C GLY A 25 0.30 5.13 -10.36
N LYS A 26 -0.23 6.23 -10.88
CA LYS A 26 -0.33 7.51 -10.16
C LYS A 26 -1.31 7.43 -8.98
N ILE A 27 -2.48 6.82 -9.19
CA ILE A 27 -3.49 6.60 -8.13
C ILE A 27 -2.90 5.77 -7.00
N SER A 28 -2.22 4.67 -7.31
CA SER A 28 -1.63 3.77 -6.31
C SER A 28 -0.56 4.46 -5.47
N ALA A 29 0.28 5.28 -6.10
CA ALA A 29 1.31 6.04 -5.38
C ALA A 29 0.71 7.06 -4.39
N ASN A 30 -0.50 7.57 -4.67
CA ASN A 30 -1.22 8.49 -3.80
C ASN A 30 -2.04 7.79 -2.70
N MET A 31 -2.24 6.48 -2.79
CA MET A 31 -2.98 5.69 -1.79
C MET A 31 -2.06 5.22 -0.65
N LEU A 32 -1.59 6.16 0.19
CA LEU A 32 -0.89 5.91 1.46
C LEU A 32 0.33 4.96 1.36
N GLY A 33 1.00 4.91 0.21
CA GLY A 33 2.22 4.12 0.04
C GLY A 33 2.06 2.60 0.06
N MET A 34 0.84 2.09 0.02
CA MET A 34 0.56 0.63 0.04
C MET A 34 1.14 -0.10 -1.16
N VAL A 35 1.06 0.52 -2.31
CA VAL A 35 1.60 0.00 -3.57
C VAL A 35 2.27 1.15 -4.29
N ASN A 36 3.54 0.99 -4.64
CA ASN A 36 4.25 2.01 -5.39
C ASN A 36 3.72 2.12 -6.84
N LYS A 37 4.17 3.14 -7.59
CA LYS A 37 3.73 3.40 -8.96
C LYS A 37 3.83 2.16 -9.85
N VAL A 38 4.93 1.41 -9.78
CA VAL A 38 5.17 0.21 -10.61
C VAL A 38 4.22 -0.91 -10.22
N GLY A 39 4.02 -1.14 -8.94
CA GLY A 39 3.04 -2.12 -8.44
C GLY A 39 1.62 -1.80 -8.92
N GLY A 40 1.21 -0.54 -8.87
CA GLY A 40 -0.08 -0.10 -9.40
C GLY A 40 -0.25 -0.35 -10.91
N GLN A 41 0.80 -0.11 -11.69
CA GLN A 41 0.81 -0.41 -13.13
C GLN A 41 0.70 -1.92 -13.40
N ILE A 42 1.44 -2.73 -12.66
CA ILE A 42 1.39 -4.20 -12.77
C ILE A 42 -0.01 -4.70 -12.42
N TYR A 43 -0.57 -4.23 -11.30
CA TYR A 43 -1.91 -4.64 -10.88
C TYR A 43 -2.96 -4.27 -11.94
N ALA A 44 -2.94 -3.04 -12.47
CA ALA A 44 -3.86 -2.59 -13.52
C ALA A 44 -3.75 -3.44 -14.78
N LEU A 45 -2.52 -3.73 -15.24
CA LEU A 45 -2.28 -4.60 -16.38
C LEU A 45 -2.89 -6.00 -16.16
N LEU A 46 -2.58 -6.63 -15.03
CA LEU A 46 -3.11 -7.96 -14.71
C LEU A 46 -4.62 -7.96 -14.51
N PHE A 47 -5.17 -6.89 -13.93
CA PHE A 47 -6.61 -6.74 -13.70
C PHE A 47 -7.39 -6.67 -15.02
N LEU A 48 -6.85 -5.99 -16.02
CA LEU A 48 -7.46 -5.87 -17.35
C LEU A 48 -7.10 -7.02 -18.28
N SER A 49 -6.10 -7.82 -17.97
CA SER A 49 -5.71 -8.98 -18.77
C SER A 49 -6.70 -10.13 -18.61
N ARG A 50 -7.16 -10.68 -19.73
CA ARG A 50 -8.04 -11.87 -19.73
C ARG A 50 -7.28 -13.16 -19.41
N LYS A 51 -5.97 -13.17 -19.58
CA LYS A 51 -5.10 -14.33 -19.36
C LYS A 51 -4.03 -13.97 -18.34
N PRO A 52 -3.57 -14.95 -17.55
CA PRO A 52 -2.40 -14.76 -16.72
C PRO A 52 -1.17 -14.37 -17.55
N LEU A 53 -0.30 -13.55 -17.00
CA LEU A 53 0.94 -13.09 -17.64
C LEU A 53 2.15 -13.56 -16.84
N SER A 54 3.23 -13.92 -17.55
CA SER A 54 4.54 -14.20 -16.96
C SER A 54 5.28 -12.90 -16.63
N LEU A 55 6.32 -13.00 -15.78
CA LEU A 55 7.20 -11.85 -15.48
C LEU A 55 7.83 -11.25 -16.73
N ASP A 56 8.14 -12.09 -17.73
CA ASP A 56 8.73 -11.63 -19.00
C ASP A 56 7.74 -10.80 -19.80
N GLU A 57 6.49 -11.27 -19.93
CA GLU A 57 5.42 -10.56 -20.64
C GLU A 57 5.06 -9.24 -19.96
N ILE A 58 4.98 -9.24 -18.63
CA ILE A 58 4.72 -8.01 -17.87
C ILE A 58 5.86 -7.00 -18.08
N ALA A 59 7.12 -7.47 -18.03
CA ALA A 59 8.30 -6.63 -18.21
C ALA A 59 8.34 -6.01 -19.61
N GLU A 60 8.00 -6.78 -20.65
CA GLU A 60 7.94 -6.35 -22.03
C GLU A 60 6.84 -5.31 -22.24
N ILE A 61 5.62 -5.56 -21.77
CA ILE A 61 4.47 -4.67 -21.93
C ILE A 61 4.70 -3.33 -21.21
N LEU A 62 5.16 -3.37 -19.97
CA LEU A 62 5.37 -2.16 -19.16
C LEU A 62 6.71 -1.48 -19.44
N LYS A 63 7.60 -2.11 -20.21
CA LYS A 63 8.98 -1.64 -20.46
C LYS A 63 9.78 -1.40 -19.18
N ILE A 64 9.60 -2.28 -18.21
CA ILE A 64 10.23 -2.23 -16.87
C ILE A 64 11.10 -3.48 -16.73
N SER A 65 12.24 -3.35 -16.04
CA SER A 65 13.15 -4.48 -15.83
C SER A 65 12.47 -5.62 -15.08
N LYS A 66 12.76 -6.87 -15.46
CA LYS A 66 12.21 -8.08 -14.85
C LYS A 66 12.48 -8.14 -13.34
N SER A 67 13.63 -7.64 -12.89
CA SER A 67 13.96 -7.57 -11.45
C SER A 67 13.00 -6.67 -10.70
N ASN A 68 12.67 -5.49 -11.25
CA ASN A 68 11.72 -4.57 -10.66
C ASN A 68 10.31 -5.14 -10.67
N ILE A 69 9.89 -5.80 -11.77
CA ILE A 69 8.61 -6.52 -11.83
C ILE A 69 8.55 -7.60 -10.74
N SER A 70 9.60 -8.42 -10.58
CA SER A 70 9.64 -9.49 -9.59
C SER A 70 9.48 -8.99 -8.15
N ILE A 71 10.13 -7.87 -7.80
CA ILE A 71 10.00 -7.26 -6.47
C ILE A 71 8.56 -6.81 -6.22
N ASN A 72 7.96 -6.14 -7.21
CA ASN A 72 6.60 -5.63 -7.07
C ASN A 72 5.54 -6.72 -7.09
N ILE A 73 5.74 -7.78 -7.87
CA ILE A 73 4.83 -8.95 -7.87
C ILE A 73 4.80 -9.59 -6.47
N ARG A 74 5.94 -9.76 -5.80
CA ARG A 74 5.97 -10.29 -4.42
C ARG A 74 5.16 -9.40 -3.47
N LEU A 75 5.34 -8.09 -3.55
CA LEU A 75 4.54 -7.14 -2.76
C LEU A 75 3.04 -7.29 -3.03
N LEU A 76 2.65 -7.47 -4.30
CA LEU A 76 1.25 -7.66 -4.69
C LEU A 76 0.71 -9.04 -4.27
N GLU A 77 1.54 -10.08 -4.24
CA GLU A 77 1.18 -11.39 -3.68
C GLU A 77 0.99 -11.32 -2.15
N ASP A 78 1.90 -10.67 -1.43
CA ASP A 78 1.80 -10.45 0.02
C ASP A 78 0.53 -9.68 0.40
N THR A 79 0.10 -8.77 -0.48
CA THR A 79 -1.15 -8.00 -0.32
C THR A 79 -2.38 -8.74 -0.86
N LYS A 80 -2.23 -9.95 -1.39
CA LYS A 80 -3.29 -10.75 -2.03
C LYS A 80 -3.99 -10.06 -3.20
N LEU A 81 -3.39 -9.02 -3.76
CA LEU A 81 -3.88 -8.33 -4.95
C LEU A 81 -3.61 -9.13 -6.22
N VAL A 82 -2.56 -9.93 -6.21
CA VAL A 82 -2.12 -10.79 -7.31
C VAL A 82 -1.89 -12.20 -6.76
N ARG A 83 -2.16 -13.19 -7.56
CA ARG A 83 -1.85 -14.58 -7.26
C ARG A 83 -1.06 -15.22 -8.38
N LYS A 84 -0.15 -16.13 -8.01
CA LYS A 84 0.55 -17.01 -8.92
C LYS A 84 -0.39 -18.12 -9.39
N VAL A 85 -0.36 -18.44 -10.67
CA VAL A 85 -1.17 -19.49 -11.27
C VAL A 85 -0.33 -20.43 -12.13
N TRP A 86 -0.76 -21.68 -12.19
CA TRP A 86 -0.11 -22.66 -13.03
C TRP A 86 -0.72 -22.66 -14.43
N VAL A 87 0.14 -22.62 -15.46
CA VAL A 87 -0.26 -22.70 -16.86
C VAL A 87 0.30 -23.99 -17.48
N LYS A 88 -0.60 -24.82 -18.01
CA LYS A 88 -0.22 -26.10 -18.63
C LYS A 88 0.74 -25.89 -19.80
N GLY A 89 1.81 -26.70 -19.85
CA GLY A 89 2.76 -26.69 -20.96
C GLY A 89 3.94 -25.73 -20.80
N THR A 90 4.08 -25.07 -19.67
CA THR A 90 5.21 -24.19 -19.38
C THR A 90 5.76 -24.41 -17.97
N ARG A 91 7.06 -24.09 -17.77
CA ARG A 91 7.70 -24.06 -16.46
C ARG A 91 7.80 -22.65 -15.88
N LYS A 92 7.30 -21.65 -16.61
CA LYS A 92 7.33 -20.26 -16.16
C LYS A 92 6.21 -20.03 -15.15
N ASP A 93 6.47 -19.10 -14.25
CA ASP A 93 5.48 -18.58 -13.32
C ASP A 93 4.60 -17.56 -14.01
N TYR A 94 3.29 -17.72 -13.85
CA TYR A 94 2.27 -16.81 -14.37
C TYR A 94 1.50 -16.19 -13.22
N TYR A 95 1.01 -14.99 -13.44
CA TYR A 95 0.34 -14.18 -12.43
C TYR A 95 -0.95 -13.60 -12.99
N GLU A 96 -1.95 -13.50 -12.13
CA GLU A 96 -3.22 -12.86 -12.44
C GLU A 96 -3.69 -12.00 -11.26
N ALA A 97 -4.48 -10.96 -11.52
CA ALA A 97 -5.07 -10.15 -10.48
C ALA A 97 -6.20 -10.90 -9.78
N THR A 98 -6.28 -10.76 -8.47
CA THR A 98 -7.42 -11.23 -7.68
C THR A 98 -8.60 -10.30 -7.95
N ARG A 99 -9.64 -10.81 -8.62
CA ARG A 99 -10.84 -10.05 -9.02
C ARG A 99 -12.01 -10.28 -8.08
N GLU A 100 -11.83 -11.20 -7.14
CA GLU A 100 -12.88 -11.61 -6.22
C GLU A 100 -13.01 -10.59 -5.10
N ASN A 101 -14.20 -10.05 -4.99
CA ASN A 101 -14.72 -9.22 -3.89
C ASN A 101 -13.78 -8.08 -3.38
N PRO A 102 -13.98 -6.84 -3.84
CA PRO A 102 -13.21 -5.67 -3.40
C PRO A 102 -13.29 -5.40 -1.87
N ARG A 103 -14.23 -6.03 -1.16
CA ARG A 103 -14.36 -5.91 0.31
C ARG A 103 -13.13 -6.43 1.06
N HIS A 104 -12.46 -7.48 0.55
CA HIS A 104 -11.22 -7.98 1.16
C HIS A 104 -10.09 -6.98 1.02
N ILE A 105 -9.98 -6.34 -0.15
CA ILE A 105 -8.95 -5.31 -0.40
C ILE A 105 -9.10 -4.15 0.58
N LEU A 106 -10.34 -3.66 0.76
CA LEU A 106 -10.62 -2.59 1.72
C LEU A 106 -10.34 -3.02 3.17
N LYS A 107 -10.77 -4.23 3.54
CA LYS A 107 -10.50 -4.75 4.88
C LYS A 107 -9.02 -4.85 5.15
N ASP A 108 -8.25 -5.51 4.26
CA ASP A 108 -6.79 -5.66 4.41
C ASP A 108 -6.08 -4.29 4.42
N PHE A 109 -6.61 -3.31 3.68
CA PHE A 109 -6.14 -1.92 3.71
C PHE A 109 -6.30 -1.31 5.10
N PHE A 110 -7.51 -1.34 5.66
CA PHE A 110 -7.78 -0.79 6.97
C PHE A 110 -7.02 -1.53 8.08
N ASP A 111 -6.91 -2.86 8.01
CA ASP A 111 -6.15 -3.66 8.96
C ASP A 111 -4.67 -3.27 8.98
N ARG A 112 -4.07 -2.97 7.82
CA ARG A 112 -2.68 -2.48 7.72
C ARG A 112 -2.49 -1.08 8.30
N ILE A 113 -3.42 -0.17 8.04
CA ILE A 113 -3.36 1.18 8.64
C ILE A 113 -3.42 1.04 10.16
N ARG A 114 -4.34 0.25 10.70
CA ARG A 114 -4.43 -0.01 12.13
C ARG A 114 -3.13 -0.57 12.70
N GLN A 115 -2.57 -1.61 12.07
CA GLN A 115 -1.29 -2.18 12.49
C GLN A 115 -0.15 -1.16 12.46
N GLY A 116 -0.12 -0.30 11.43
CA GLY A 116 0.86 0.79 11.32
C GLY A 116 0.72 1.82 12.44
N ILE A 117 -0.51 2.17 12.83
CA ILE A 117 -0.80 3.06 13.97
C ILE A 117 -0.32 2.42 15.26
N ASP A 118 -0.68 1.15 15.53
CA ASP A 118 -0.29 0.43 16.74
C ASP A 118 1.24 0.29 16.86
N GLU A 119 1.92 0.03 15.75
CA GLU A 119 3.39 -0.04 15.74
C GLU A 119 4.03 1.33 15.97
N SER A 120 3.47 2.39 15.36
CA SER A 120 3.93 3.76 15.59
C SER A 120 3.84 4.15 17.05
N ILE A 121 2.73 3.84 17.73
CA ILE A 121 2.54 4.07 19.16
C ILE A 121 3.61 3.33 19.99
N ARG A 122 3.90 2.07 19.66
CA ARG A 122 4.94 1.28 20.36
C ARG A 122 6.33 1.91 20.20
N ILE A 123 6.67 2.30 18.97
CA ILE A 123 7.98 2.93 18.66
C ILE A 123 8.11 4.25 19.41
N ILE A 124 7.11 5.13 19.34
CA ILE A 124 7.10 6.43 20.02
C ILE A 124 7.28 6.25 21.53
N ASN A 125 6.50 5.36 22.14
CA ASN A 125 6.60 5.09 23.59
C ASN A 125 7.97 4.52 23.97
N LYS A 126 8.57 3.68 23.14
CA LYS A 126 9.92 3.16 23.36
C LYS A 126 10.97 4.27 23.30
N CYS A 127 10.92 5.13 22.28
CA CYS A 127 11.84 6.24 22.13
C CYS A 127 11.69 7.25 23.28
N ARG A 128 10.45 7.60 23.63
CA ARG A 128 10.15 8.48 24.76
C ARG A 128 10.81 7.99 26.06
N LYS A 129 10.63 6.70 26.41
CA LYS A 129 11.27 6.10 27.60
C LYS A 129 12.81 6.17 27.56
N GLN A 130 13.42 6.06 26.37
CA GLN A 130 14.87 6.19 26.23
C GLN A 130 15.33 7.61 26.55
N PHE A 131 14.59 8.64 26.12
CA PHE A 131 14.91 10.03 26.42
C PHE A 131 14.62 10.37 27.89
N GLU A 132 13.56 9.85 28.50
CA GLU A 132 13.30 9.96 29.95
C GLU A 132 14.44 9.37 30.80
N ALA A 133 15.07 8.29 30.33
CA ALA A 133 16.20 7.68 31.04
C ALA A 133 17.51 8.52 30.93
N VAL A 134 17.60 9.44 30.00
CA VAL A 134 18.70 10.40 29.83
C VAL A 134 18.43 11.67 30.63
N ASP A 135 17.15 12.02 30.85
CA ASP A 135 16.76 13.21 31.61
C ASP A 135 17.34 13.13 33.05
N GLY A 136 17.99 14.21 33.46
CA GLY A 136 18.68 14.29 34.75
C GLY A 136 20.11 13.74 34.82
N LYS A 137 20.63 13.11 33.74
CA LYS A 137 22.02 12.66 33.65
C LYS A 137 22.94 13.64 32.89
N ASP A 138 22.37 14.43 32.01
CA ASP A 138 23.07 15.41 31.17
C ASP A 138 22.43 16.79 31.36
N THR A 139 23.02 17.58 32.26
CA THR A 139 22.53 18.93 32.57
C THR A 139 22.70 19.93 31.42
N GLU A 140 23.66 19.69 30.48
CA GLU A 140 23.90 20.57 29.35
C GLU A 140 22.84 20.42 28.27
N ARG A 141 22.15 19.28 28.19
CA ARG A 141 21.13 18.97 27.18
C ARG A 141 19.71 18.87 27.73
N LYS A 142 19.47 19.34 28.91
CA LYS A 142 18.18 19.21 29.57
C LYS A 142 17.04 19.83 28.77
N GLU A 143 17.25 21.03 28.23
CA GLU A 143 16.24 21.74 27.41
C GLU A 143 15.93 20.99 26.11
N ASP A 144 16.96 20.41 25.46
CA ASP A 144 16.80 19.59 24.26
C ASP A 144 16.01 18.32 24.53
N VAL A 145 16.32 17.65 25.65
CA VAL A 145 15.61 16.41 26.06
C VAL A 145 14.15 16.71 26.36
N GLU A 146 13.86 17.77 27.11
CA GLU A 146 12.50 18.19 27.43
C GLU A 146 11.72 18.54 26.15
N PHE A 147 12.32 19.27 25.22
CA PHE A 147 11.72 19.57 23.93
C PHE A 147 11.39 18.28 23.16
N ILE A 148 12.32 17.32 23.09
CA ILE A 148 12.14 16.05 22.38
C ILE A 148 11.01 15.22 23.02
N ILE A 149 10.96 15.15 24.35
CA ILE A 149 9.88 14.45 25.08
C ILE A 149 8.54 15.05 24.74
N ASN A 150 8.42 16.37 24.73
CA ASN A 150 7.19 17.08 24.36
C ASN A 150 6.75 16.75 22.92
N GLN A 151 7.71 16.62 21.96
CA GLN A 151 7.38 16.21 20.61
C GLN A 151 6.85 14.77 20.56
N PHE A 152 7.40 13.86 21.33
CA PHE A 152 6.87 12.50 21.44
C PHE A 152 5.47 12.45 22.05
N ASP A 153 5.18 13.30 23.04
CA ASP A 153 3.85 13.41 23.64
C ASP A 153 2.80 13.89 22.62
N LEU A 154 3.15 14.88 21.79
CA LEU A 154 2.28 15.33 20.70
C LEU A 154 2.01 14.21 19.68
N LEU A 155 3.05 13.47 19.28
CA LEU A 155 2.90 12.33 18.38
C LEU A 155 2.05 11.22 19.02
N ALA A 156 2.24 10.93 20.30
CA ALA A 156 1.47 9.92 21.03
C ALA A 156 -0.03 10.28 21.07
N ILE A 157 -0.37 11.55 21.30
CA ILE A 157 -1.75 12.05 21.28
C ILE A 157 -2.37 11.87 19.88
N PHE A 158 -1.63 12.26 18.83
CA PHE A 158 -2.09 12.10 17.44
C PHE A 158 -2.39 10.64 17.09
N TYR A 159 -1.46 9.73 17.37
CA TYR A 159 -1.64 8.32 17.06
C TYR A 159 -2.70 7.64 17.94
N ALA A 160 -2.88 8.07 19.20
CA ALA A 160 -3.94 7.59 20.06
C ALA A 160 -5.33 8.00 19.53
N ALA A 161 -5.48 9.24 19.08
CA ALA A 161 -6.71 9.73 18.43
C ALA A 161 -7.01 8.95 17.15
N ALA A 162 -6.00 8.71 16.30
CA ALA A 162 -6.14 7.91 15.09
C ALA A 162 -6.56 6.47 15.43
N SER A 163 -5.95 5.83 16.42
CA SER A 163 -6.31 4.47 16.87
C SER A 163 -7.76 4.40 17.35
N GLN A 164 -8.23 5.38 18.13
CA GLN A 164 -9.61 5.44 18.59
C GLN A 164 -10.61 5.55 17.45
N ILE A 165 -10.32 6.39 16.44
CA ILE A 165 -11.17 6.57 15.26
C ILE A 165 -11.29 5.26 14.48
N PHE A 166 -10.17 4.56 14.28
CA PHE A 166 -10.18 3.26 13.61
C PHE A 166 -10.95 2.21 14.39
N GLU A 167 -10.81 2.18 15.72
CA GLU A 167 -11.54 1.24 16.57
C GLU A 167 -13.05 1.50 16.53
N ASP A 168 -13.47 2.76 16.58
CA ASP A 168 -14.88 3.15 16.47
C ASP A 168 -15.46 2.77 15.11
N PHE A 169 -14.71 2.99 14.03
CA PHE A 169 -15.10 2.57 12.69
C PHE A 169 -15.30 1.04 12.59
N TYR A 170 -14.35 0.25 13.12
CA TYR A 170 -14.44 -1.21 13.09
C TYR A 170 -15.60 -1.77 13.91
N GLN A 171 -15.93 -1.13 15.02
CA GLN A 171 -17.04 -1.54 15.89
C GLN A 171 -18.38 -1.00 15.43
N GLY A 172 -18.44 -0.30 14.29
CA GLY A 172 -19.65 0.32 13.78
C GLY A 172 -20.22 1.41 14.69
N ARG A 173 -19.37 1.99 15.56
CA ARG A 173 -19.72 3.15 16.38
C ARG A 173 -19.65 4.42 15.55
N ASN A 174 -20.33 5.45 16.00
CA ASN A 174 -20.20 6.77 15.38
C ASN A 174 -18.78 7.28 15.60
N VAL A 175 -18.09 7.57 14.50
CA VAL A 175 -16.74 8.17 14.54
C VAL A 175 -16.89 9.61 15.04
N ASP A 176 -16.13 9.94 16.08
CA ASP A 176 -16.06 11.31 16.59
C ASP A 176 -15.20 12.17 15.63
N ILE A 177 -15.92 12.85 14.70
CA ILE A 177 -15.29 13.74 13.71
C ILE A 177 -14.63 14.95 14.39
N GLU A 178 -15.13 15.38 15.54
CA GLU A 178 -14.55 16.49 16.28
C GLU A 178 -13.19 16.13 16.89
N LEU A 179 -13.05 14.91 17.38
CA LEU A 179 -11.77 14.37 17.83
C LEU A 179 -10.73 14.36 16.68
N LEU A 180 -11.17 13.93 15.49
CA LEU A 180 -10.31 13.96 14.30
C LEU A 180 -9.91 15.38 13.92
N ARG A 181 -10.86 16.31 13.96
CA ARG A 181 -10.61 17.72 13.62
C ARG A 181 -9.58 18.35 14.56
N ARG A 182 -9.70 18.16 15.85
CA ARG A 182 -8.73 18.67 16.84
C ARG A 182 -7.34 18.07 16.63
N ALA A 183 -7.24 16.78 16.39
CA ALA A 183 -5.97 16.11 16.16
C ALA A 183 -5.23 16.55 14.88
N ILE A 184 -5.95 17.16 13.91
CA ILE A 184 -5.38 17.60 12.62
C ILE A 184 -5.16 19.11 12.56
N LEU A 185 -6.02 19.92 13.20
CA LEU A 185 -6.09 21.37 13.01
C LEU A 185 -5.61 22.19 14.20
N GLU A 186 -5.43 21.60 15.37
CA GLU A 186 -4.91 22.20 16.61
C GLU A 186 -3.58 21.56 17.03
#